data_f065a85ef34aa24532c2b974e3fed48b
#
_entry.id   f065a85ef34aa24532c2b974e3fed48b
#
_cell.length_a   1.000
_cell.length_b   1.000
_cell.length_c   1.000
_cell.angle_alpha   90.00
_cell.angle_beta   90.00
_cell.angle_gamma   90.00
#
_symmetry.space_group_name_H-M   'P 1'
#
loop_
_entity.id
_entity.type
_entity.pdbx_description
1 polymer ?
#
loop_
_entity_poly.entity_id
_entity_poly.type
_entity_poly.pdbx_seq_one_letter_code
_entity_poly.pdbx_strand_id
1 'polypeptide(L)'
;KETEAASGEKVKVTLLVTGSFGDKAFNDSAQAGMKKIESEMGDQVEVEMIEMGSDKTKFEGSMLDAAESDADIIITGLWDMKEITEQVAPQYPDKKFIIFDTDVDYTLGDLSNVYSMSYKQNEGAFLAGVLAASVTSSDMEFANEDAVIGFVGAKDTAAVINDSAVGYIEGAQFVNPDIKVLVSYVGSYVDSATAKELAI
;
A
#
# COMPACT_ATOMS: atom_id res chain seq x y z
N LYS A 1 -24.31 33.14 12.03
CA LYS A 1 -24.73 32.13 12.99
C LYS A 1 -23.56 31.14 13.10
N GLU A 2 -22.77 31.36 14.12
CA GLU A 2 -21.79 30.40 14.59
C GLU A 2 -22.56 29.16 15.01
N THR A 3 -22.27 28.03 14.40
CA THR A 3 -22.76 26.72 14.81
C THR A 3 -21.91 26.36 16.02
N GLU A 4 -22.50 26.39 17.22
CA GLU A 4 -21.87 25.83 18.41
C GLU A 4 -21.44 24.39 18.08
N ALA A 5 -20.14 24.11 18.23
CA ALA A 5 -19.61 22.77 18.19
C ALA A 5 -20.27 22.00 19.34
N ALA A 6 -21.03 20.99 19.01
CA ALA A 6 -21.52 20.02 19.99
C ALA A 6 -20.28 19.46 20.69
N SER A 7 -20.24 19.52 22.04
CA SER A 7 -19.28 18.82 22.88
C SER A 7 -19.62 17.32 22.86
N GLY A 8 -19.40 16.70 21.70
CA GLY A 8 -19.50 15.26 21.48
C GLY A 8 -18.18 14.59 21.79
N GLU A 9 -18.25 13.36 22.20
CA GLU A 9 -17.09 12.45 22.31
C GLU A 9 -16.33 12.42 20.98
N LYS A 10 -15.00 12.51 21.03
CA LYS A 10 -14.18 12.50 19.80
C LYS A 10 -14.25 11.12 19.15
N VAL A 11 -14.23 11.08 17.83
CA VAL A 11 -14.07 9.84 17.08
C VAL A 11 -12.65 9.33 17.27
N LYS A 12 -12.49 8.11 17.73
CA LYS A 12 -11.19 7.48 17.97
C LYS A 12 -10.77 6.66 16.76
N VAL A 13 -9.60 6.99 16.22
CA VAL A 13 -9.04 6.37 15.01
C VAL A 13 -7.70 5.74 15.34
N THR A 14 -7.63 4.41 15.20
CA THR A 14 -6.39 3.65 15.41
C THR A 14 -5.83 3.17 14.08
N LEU A 15 -4.55 3.49 13.81
CA LEU A 15 -3.80 2.96 12.67
C LEU A 15 -2.88 1.82 13.14
N LEU A 16 -3.03 0.66 12.51
CA LEU A 16 -2.14 -0.49 12.68
C LEU A 16 -1.27 -0.66 11.44
N VAL A 17 0.06 -0.56 11.56
CA VAL A 17 0.98 -0.76 10.45
C VAL A 17 1.81 -2.03 10.63
N THR A 18 1.93 -2.82 9.57
CA THR A 18 2.87 -3.95 9.50
C THR A 18 4.29 -3.41 9.30
N GLY A 19 5.23 -3.81 10.14
CA GLY A 19 6.57 -3.22 10.17
C GLY A 19 6.64 -1.99 11.08
N SER A 20 7.36 -0.98 10.64
CA SER A 20 7.63 0.24 11.41
C SER A 20 7.50 1.48 10.53
N PHE A 21 7.36 2.64 11.15
CA PHE A 21 7.50 3.93 10.47
C PHE A 21 8.97 4.16 10.07
N GLY A 22 9.20 5.03 9.08
CA GLY A 22 10.53 5.28 8.50
C GLY A 22 10.80 4.42 7.27
N ASP A 23 9.79 3.72 6.73
CA ASP A 23 9.91 2.88 5.53
C ASP A 23 10.00 3.69 4.22
N LYS A 24 9.72 5.00 4.27
CA LYS A 24 9.63 5.92 3.12
C LYS A 24 8.64 5.45 2.06
N ALA A 25 7.64 4.70 2.47
CA ALA A 25 6.64 4.07 1.62
C ALA A 25 5.23 4.14 2.23
N PHE A 26 4.50 3.03 2.27
CA PHE A 26 3.10 2.99 2.71
C PHE A 26 2.91 3.39 4.17
N ASN A 27 3.76 2.91 5.09
CA ASN A 27 3.61 3.21 6.51
C ASN A 27 3.83 4.69 6.80
N ASP A 28 4.85 5.31 6.20
CA ASP A 28 5.10 6.75 6.33
C ASP A 28 3.98 7.58 5.71
N SER A 29 3.43 7.14 4.57
CA SER A 29 2.28 7.81 3.95
C SER A 29 1.03 7.73 4.83
N ALA A 30 0.76 6.55 5.42
CA ALA A 30 -0.35 6.37 6.36
C ALA A 30 -0.15 7.22 7.61
N GLN A 31 1.06 7.24 8.19
CA GLN A 31 1.40 8.11 9.32
C GLN A 31 1.17 9.58 9.00
N ALA A 32 1.60 10.04 7.82
CA ALA A 32 1.41 11.42 7.39
C ALA A 32 -0.09 11.77 7.28
N GLY A 33 -0.90 10.84 6.77
CA GLY A 33 -2.35 10.96 6.73
C GLY A 33 -2.97 11.12 8.12
N MET A 34 -2.56 10.28 9.08
CA MET A 34 -3.03 10.35 10.47
C MET A 34 -2.65 11.67 11.15
N LYS A 35 -1.40 12.12 11.00
CA LYS A 35 -0.94 13.42 11.50
C LYS A 35 -1.72 14.60 10.89
N LYS A 36 -2.09 14.47 9.62
CA LYS A 36 -2.92 15.48 8.96
C LYS A 36 -4.34 15.52 9.54
N ILE A 37 -4.97 14.36 9.75
CA ILE A 37 -6.28 14.27 10.42
C ILE A 37 -6.20 14.91 11.81
N GLU A 38 -5.21 14.57 12.60
CA GLU A 38 -5.00 15.13 13.94
C GLU A 38 -4.84 16.67 13.89
N SER A 39 -4.07 17.20 12.95
CA SER A 39 -3.84 18.64 12.82
C SER A 39 -5.04 19.43 12.31
N GLU A 40 -5.88 18.83 11.44
CA GLU A 40 -7.02 19.51 10.83
C GLU A 40 -8.33 19.27 11.59
N MET A 41 -8.44 18.16 12.31
CA MET A 41 -9.67 17.70 12.98
C MET A 41 -9.48 17.33 14.45
N GLY A 42 -8.37 17.71 15.08
CA GLY A 42 -8.04 17.30 16.44
C GLY A 42 -9.05 17.67 17.53
N ASP A 43 -9.96 18.60 17.25
CA ASP A 43 -11.11 18.88 18.12
C ASP A 43 -12.22 17.82 18.05
N GLN A 44 -12.26 17.03 16.96
CA GLN A 44 -13.29 16.05 16.66
C GLN A 44 -12.75 14.61 16.66
N VAL A 45 -11.43 14.43 16.51
CA VAL A 45 -10.80 13.12 16.33
C VAL A 45 -9.65 12.95 17.32
N GLU A 46 -9.51 11.76 17.84
CA GLU A 46 -8.36 11.28 18.59
C GLU A 46 -7.66 10.20 17.78
N VAL A 47 -6.34 10.29 17.64
CA VAL A 47 -5.54 9.44 16.75
C VAL A 47 -4.55 8.61 17.55
N GLU A 48 -4.56 7.30 17.31
CA GLU A 48 -3.56 6.37 17.80
C GLU A 48 -2.84 5.69 16.62
N MET A 49 -1.53 5.44 16.77
CA MET A 49 -0.73 4.80 15.72
C MET A 49 0.13 3.70 16.34
N ILE A 50 0.00 2.47 15.85
CA ILE A 50 0.64 1.28 16.41
C ILE A 50 1.51 0.60 15.34
N GLU A 51 2.79 0.41 15.66
CA GLU A 51 3.73 -0.38 14.87
C GLU A 51 3.67 -1.83 15.33
N MET A 52 3.15 -2.73 14.50
CA MET A 52 3.04 -4.16 14.84
C MET A 52 4.36 -4.93 14.66
N GLY A 53 5.36 -4.30 14.04
CA GLY A 53 6.61 -4.94 13.66
C GLY A 53 6.43 -5.92 12.50
N SER A 54 7.42 -6.80 12.28
CA SER A 54 7.44 -7.76 11.17
C SER A 54 7.01 -9.18 11.55
N ASP A 55 6.68 -9.42 12.82
CA ASP A 55 6.24 -10.72 13.30
C ASP A 55 4.74 -10.92 13.02
N LYS A 56 4.45 -11.61 11.92
CA LYS A 56 3.07 -11.85 11.44
C LYS A 56 2.18 -12.59 12.44
N THR A 57 2.77 -13.34 13.38
CA THR A 57 2.00 -14.06 14.40
C THR A 57 1.29 -13.13 15.40
N LYS A 58 1.68 -11.85 15.41
CA LYS A 58 1.08 -10.82 16.29
C LYS A 58 -0.02 -10.00 15.61
N PHE A 59 -0.14 -10.05 14.29
CA PHE A 59 -1.02 -9.15 13.55
C PHE A 59 -2.49 -9.35 13.91
N GLU A 60 -2.95 -10.61 14.01
CA GLU A 60 -4.32 -10.93 14.40
C GLU A 60 -4.62 -10.44 15.83
N GLY A 61 -3.71 -10.71 16.78
CA GLY A 61 -3.85 -10.23 18.16
C GLY A 61 -3.93 -8.71 18.23
N SER A 62 -3.07 -7.99 17.51
CA SER A 62 -3.12 -6.53 17.48
C SER A 62 -4.41 -5.98 16.84
N MET A 63 -4.95 -6.65 15.83
CA MET A 63 -6.23 -6.29 15.23
C MET A 63 -7.39 -6.51 16.20
N LEU A 64 -7.38 -7.64 16.95
CA LEU A 64 -8.37 -7.93 17.97
C LEU A 64 -8.29 -6.93 19.13
N ASP A 65 -7.09 -6.63 19.62
CA ASP A 65 -6.89 -5.63 20.66
C ASP A 65 -7.46 -4.26 20.26
N ALA A 66 -7.22 -3.83 19.01
CA ALA A 66 -7.78 -2.59 18.49
C ALA A 66 -9.31 -2.66 18.33
N ALA A 67 -9.86 -3.80 17.90
CA ALA A 67 -11.31 -3.99 17.76
C ALA A 67 -12.04 -4.04 19.12
N GLU A 68 -11.39 -4.56 20.15
CA GLU A 68 -11.90 -4.61 21.53
C GLU A 68 -11.72 -3.28 22.29
N SER A 69 -10.85 -2.39 21.79
CA SER A 69 -10.63 -1.08 22.40
C SER A 69 -11.81 -0.14 22.16
N ASP A 70 -11.69 1.09 22.61
CA ASP A 70 -12.67 2.15 22.37
C ASP A 70 -12.50 2.86 21.00
N ALA A 71 -11.66 2.33 20.10
CA ALA A 71 -11.53 2.84 18.74
C ALA A 71 -12.85 2.72 17.97
N ASP A 72 -13.26 3.77 17.28
CA ASP A 72 -14.42 3.78 16.37
C ASP A 72 -14.04 3.32 14.97
N ILE A 73 -12.83 3.72 14.53
CA ILE A 73 -12.30 3.43 13.20
C ILE A 73 -10.92 2.79 13.35
N ILE A 74 -10.74 1.65 12.72
CA ILE A 74 -9.46 0.94 12.67
C ILE A 74 -8.97 0.97 11.24
N ILE A 75 -7.77 1.52 11.05
CA ILE A 75 -7.12 1.63 9.75
C ILE A 75 -5.93 0.68 9.72
N THR A 76 -5.82 -0.12 8.68
CA THR A 76 -4.66 -0.98 8.43
C THR A 76 -4.39 -1.05 6.94
N GLY A 77 -3.39 -1.80 6.51
CA GLY A 77 -3.09 -1.92 5.09
C GLY A 77 -2.21 -3.10 4.75
N LEU A 78 -1.98 -3.23 3.45
CA LEU A 78 -1.15 -4.23 2.83
C LEU A 78 -1.75 -5.65 2.87
N TRP A 79 -1.23 -6.49 2.01
CA TRP A 79 -1.74 -7.85 1.77
C TRP A 79 -1.81 -8.73 3.03
N ASP A 80 -0.86 -8.58 3.93
CA ASP A 80 -0.78 -9.41 5.14
C ASP A 80 -1.96 -9.18 6.11
N MET A 81 -2.66 -8.04 6.00
CA MET A 81 -3.81 -7.72 6.85
C MET A 81 -5.16 -8.08 6.21
N LYS A 82 -5.18 -8.53 4.94
CA LYS A 82 -6.42 -8.83 4.22
C LYS A 82 -7.26 -9.89 4.94
N GLU A 83 -6.72 -11.08 5.10
CA GLU A 83 -7.43 -12.21 5.69
C GLU A 83 -7.83 -11.92 7.15
N ILE A 84 -6.95 -11.26 7.91
CA ILE A 84 -7.22 -10.86 9.28
C ILE A 84 -8.41 -9.89 9.33
N THR A 85 -8.45 -8.90 8.43
CA THR A 85 -9.58 -7.96 8.36
C THR A 85 -10.87 -8.66 8.00
N GLU A 86 -10.84 -9.58 7.01
CA GLU A 86 -12.00 -10.38 6.60
C GLU A 86 -12.55 -11.26 7.73
N GLN A 87 -11.70 -11.75 8.62
CA GLN A 87 -12.09 -12.59 9.76
C GLN A 87 -12.56 -11.79 10.98
N VAL A 88 -11.89 -10.66 11.27
CA VAL A 88 -12.15 -9.88 12.48
C VAL A 88 -13.32 -8.91 12.29
N ALA A 89 -13.39 -8.18 11.18
CA ALA A 89 -14.38 -7.12 11.02
C ALA A 89 -15.85 -7.56 11.17
N PRO A 90 -16.29 -8.75 10.73
CA PRO A 90 -17.64 -9.22 10.94
C PRO A 90 -18.01 -9.45 12.43
N GLN A 91 -17.02 -9.65 13.29
CA GLN A 91 -17.23 -9.88 14.72
C GLN A 91 -17.51 -8.57 15.48
N TYR A 92 -17.17 -7.42 14.87
CA TYR A 92 -17.30 -6.09 15.45
C TYR A 92 -18.10 -5.16 14.53
N PRO A 93 -19.40 -5.41 14.31
CA PRO A 93 -20.20 -4.70 13.31
C PRO A 93 -20.37 -3.19 13.61
N ASP A 94 -20.21 -2.79 14.85
CA ASP A 94 -20.30 -1.38 15.29
C ASP A 94 -19.02 -0.60 15.00
N LYS A 95 -17.88 -1.28 14.75
CA LYS A 95 -16.61 -0.66 14.37
C LYS A 95 -16.53 -0.46 12.87
N LYS A 96 -15.74 0.52 12.43
CA LYS A 96 -15.43 0.73 11.03
C LYS A 96 -13.98 0.34 10.74
N PHE A 97 -13.79 -0.40 9.67
CA PHE A 97 -12.47 -0.84 9.24
C PHE A 97 -12.13 -0.21 7.90
N ILE A 98 -10.91 0.29 7.79
CA ILE A 98 -10.37 0.77 6.52
C ILE A 98 -9.10 -0.02 6.24
N ILE A 99 -9.02 -0.63 5.07
CA ILE A 99 -7.81 -1.33 4.64
C ILE A 99 -7.34 -0.75 3.30
N PHE A 100 -6.05 -0.35 3.25
CA PHE A 100 -5.44 0.24 2.05
C PHE A 100 -4.46 -0.73 1.39
N ASP A 101 -4.20 -0.51 0.10
CA ASP A 101 -3.31 -1.29 -0.76
C ASP A 101 -3.71 -2.77 -0.90
N THR A 102 -4.97 -3.07 -0.66
CA THR A 102 -5.55 -4.39 -0.94
C THR A 102 -7.07 -4.32 -0.91
N ASP A 103 -7.72 -5.28 -1.56
CA ASP A 103 -9.18 -5.44 -1.54
C ASP A 103 -9.57 -6.65 -0.69
N VAL A 104 -10.63 -6.50 0.13
CA VAL A 104 -11.27 -7.63 0.80
C VAL A 104 -12.25 -8.32 -0.14
N ASP A 105 -12.48 -9.60 0.10
CA ASP A 105 -13.49 -10.37 -0.62
C ASP A 105 -14.85 -10.23 0.09
N TYR A 106 -15.67 -9.30 -0.37
CA TYR A 106 -17.00 -9.04 0.18
C TYR A 106 -17.98 -10.21 0.04
N THR A 107 -17.60 -11.32 -0.60
CA THR A 107 -18.43 -12.53 -0.67
C THR A 107 -18.25 -13.47 0.51
N LEU A 108 -17.21 -13.26 1.34
CA LEU A 108 -16.88 -14.14 2.47
C LEU A 108 -17.76 -13.94 3.71
N GLY A 109 -18.54 -12.86 3.77
CA GLY A 109 -19.38 -12.56 4.93
C GLY A 109 -19.94 -11.14 4.93
N ASP A 110 -20.49 -10.72 6.07
CA ASP A 110 -20.94 -9.34 6.23
C ASP A 110 -19.74 -8.42 6.53
N LEU A 111 -19.19 -7.85 5.48
CA LEU A 111 -18.10 -6.87 5.52
C LEU A 111 -18.60 -5.44 5.22
N SER A 112 -19.88 -5.17 5.51
CA SER A 112 -20.50 -3.84 5.28
C SER A 112 -19.85 -2.71 6.11
N ASN A 113 -19.12 -3.08 7.17
CA ASN A 113 -18.34 -2.16 8.00
C ASN A 113 -16.88 -2.00 7.56
N VAL A 114 -16.47 -2.62 6.46
CA VAL A 114 -15.12 -2.53 5.88
C VAL A 114 -15.14 -1.65 4.65
N TYR A 115 -14.20 -0.71 4.56
CA TYR A 115 -13.87 0.03 3.35
C TYR A 115 -12.47 -0.38 2.90
N SER A 116 -12.37 -1.06 1.76
CA SER A 116 -11.09 -1.43 1.16
C SER A 116 -10.77 -0.53 -0.03
N MET A 117 -9.50 -0.26 -0.22
CA MET A 117 -9.02 0.52 -1.36
C MET A 117 -7.71 -0.02 -1.91
N SER A 118 -7.71 -0.28 -3.19
CA SER A 118 -6.53 -0.62 -3.97
C SER A 118 -6.17 0.53 -4.91
N TYR A 119 -4.96 0.50 -5.40
CA TYR A 119 -4.43 1.53 -6.30
C TYR A 119 -4.23 0.95 -7.70
N LYS A 120 -4.34 1.80 -8.71
CA LYS A 120 -4.04 1.43 -10.10
C LYS A 120 -2.53 1.42 -10.34
N GLN A 121 -1.85 0.45 -9.74
CA GLN A 121 -0.38 0.36 -9.76
C GLN A 121 0.17 0.12 -11.16
N ASN A 122 -0.59 -0.56 -12.01
CA ASN A 122 -0.28 -0.73 -13.42
C ASN A 122 -0.20 0.60 -14.19
N GLU A 123 -1.09 1.58 -13.87
CA GLU A 123 -1.03 2.91 -14.49
C GLU A 123 0.22 3.68 -14.07
N GLY A 124 0.59 3.59 -12.78
CA GLY A 124 1.85 4.15 -12.28
C GLY A 124 3.08 3.51 -12.93
N ALA A 125 3.06 2.18 -13.07
CA ALA A 125 4.11 1.42 -13.75
C ALA A 125 4.19 1.75 -15.25
N PHE A 126 3.07 2.00 -15.92
CA PHE A 126 3.04 2.49 -17.30
C PHE A 126 3.82 3.80 -17.44
N LEU A 127 3.57 4.77 -16.55
CA LEU A 127 4.31 6.04 -16.57
C LEU A 127 5.81 5.84 -16.32
N ALA A 128 6.18 4.91 -15.44
CA ALA A 128 7.57 4.55 -15.21
C ALA A 128 8.21 3.94 -16.45
N GLY A 129 7.50 3.09 -17.20
CA GLY A 129 7.92 2.52 -18.47
C GLY A 129 8.12 3.59 -19.56
N VAL A 130 7.17 4.54 -19.66
CA VAL A 130 7.31 5.71 -20.55
C VAL A 130 8.58 6.49 -20.23
N LEU A 131 8.82 6.76 -18.95
CA LEU A 131 10.01 7.50 -18.51
C LEU A 131 11.30 6.74 -18.86
N ALA A 132 11.38 5.45 -18.52
CA ALA A 132 12.56 4.62 -18.76
C ALA A 132 12.88 4.53 -20.27
N ALA A 133 11.86 4.30 -21.10
CA ALA A 133 12.03 4.25 -22.55
C ALA A 133 12.45 5.60 -23.12
N SER A 134 11.90 6.71 -22.62
CA SER A 134 12.28 8.05 -23.03
C SER A 134 13.74 8.37 -22.68
N VAL A 135 14.18 7.96 -21.48
CA VAL A 135 15.58 8.14 -21.04
C VAL A 135 16.53 7.32 -21.91
N THR A 136 16.26 6.02 -22.10
CA THR A 136 17.16 5.14 -22.86
C THR A 136 17.23 5.50 -24.35
N SER A 137 16.19 6.17 -24.88
CA SER A 137 16.14 6.65 -26.28
C SER A 137 16.68 8.08 -26.45
N SER A 138 17.26 8.67 -25.42
CA SER A 138 17.82 10.03 -25.44
C SER A 138 19.34 10.03 -25.44
N ASP A 139 19.95 11.22 -25.46
CA ASP A 139 21.40 11.40 -25.31
C ASP A 139 21.84 11.53 -23.81
N MET A 140 21.01 11.07 -22.85
CA MET A 140 21.29 11.14 -21.43
C MET A 140 22.34 10.11 -21.00
N GLU A 141 22.95 10.33 -19.83
CA GLU A 141 24.05 9.52 -19.30
C GLU A 141 23.74 8.02 -19.20
N PHE A 142 22.48 7.64 -18.93
CA PHE A 142 22.08 6.24 -18.77
C PHE A 142 21.38 5.66 -20.00
N ALA A 143 21.43 6.35 -21.13
CA ALA A 143 20.89 5.85 -22.39
C ALA A 143 21.78 4.73 -22.95
N ASN A 144 21.19 3.79 -23.69
CA ASN A 144 21.91 2.76 -24.40
C ASN A 144 21.39 2.61 -25.85
N GLU A 145 22.29 2.33 -26.79
CA GLU A 145 21.97 2.21 -28.22
C GLU A 145 21.09 0.97 -28.53
N ASP A 146 21.08 -0.05 -27.62
CA ASP A 146 20.37 -1.29 -27.83
C ASP A 146 18.86 -1.17 -27.52
N ALA A 147 18.42 -0.03 -26.99
CA ALA A 147 17.05 0.22 -26.54
C ALA A 147 16.53 -0.91 -25.61
N VAL A 148 17.34 -1.24 -24.60
CA VAL A 148 17.02 -2.24 -23.59
C VAL A 148 16.85 -1.58 -22.23
N ILE A 149 15.77 -1.92 -21.52
CA ILE A 149 15.52 -1.49 -20.13
C ILE A 149 15.22 -2.69 -19.26
N GLY A 150 15.33 -2.54 -17.95
CA GLY A 150 15.07 -3.60 -16.96
C GLY A 150 13.85 -3.32 -16.08
N PHE A 151 13.20 -4.39 -15.66
CA PHE A 151 12.22 -4.41 -14.58
C PHE A 151 12.62 -5.47 -13.56
N VAL A 152 12.82 -5.08 -12.30
CA VAL A 152 13.13 -6.01 -11.20
C VAL A 152 11.93 -6.04 -10.26
N GLY A 153 11.16 -7.12 -10.33
CA GLY A 153 9.99 -7.37 -9.49
C GLY A 153 10.32 -8.12 -8.20
N ALA A 154 9.50 -7.95 -7.17
CA ALA A 154 9.72 -8.67 -5.91
C ALA A 154 9.40 -10.16 -6.04
N LYS A 155 8.17 -10.52 -6.44
CA LYS A 155 7.71 -11.91 -6.57
C LYS A 155 6.84 -12.08 -7.81
N ASP A 156 7.10 -13.13 -8.59
CA ASP A 156 6.32 -13.51 -9.75
C ASP A 156 4.94 -14.10 -9.41
N THR A 157 4.74 -14.51 -8.16
CA THR A 157 3.45 -15.01 -7.66
C THR A 157 2.50 -13.91 -7.19
N ALA A 158 2.96 -12.66 -7.12
CA ALA A 158 2.15 -11.52 -6.69
C ALA A 158 1.49 -10.84 -7.90
N ALA A 159 0.15 -10.89 -7.98
CA ALA A 159 -0.61 -10.31 -9.08
C ALA A 159 -0.27 -8.84 -9.32
N VAL A 160 -0.18 -8.04 -8.25
CA VAL A 160 0.17 -6.63 -8.32
C VAL A 160 1.54 -6.35 -8.93
N ILE A 161 2.52 -7.23 -8.71
CA ILE A 161 3.86 -7.11 -9.29
C ILE A 161 3.82 -7.45 -10.78
N ASN A 162 3.03 -8.46 -11.17
CA ASN A 162 2.84 -8.83 -12.56
C ASN A 162 2.06 -7.74 -13.34
N ASP A 163 1.02 -7.17 -12.76
CA ASP A 163 0.29 -6.04 -13.33
C ASP A 163 1.19 -4.83 -13.53
N SER A 164 2.08 -4.57 -12.57
CA SER A 164 3.09 -3.53 -12.69
C SER A 164 4.11 -3.82 -13.80
N ALA A 165 4.55 -5.08 -13.95
CA ALA A 165 5.44 -5.47 -15.04
C ALA A 165 4.77 -5.25 -16.41
N VAL A 166 3.51 -5.64 -16.55
CA VAL A 166 2.73 -5.43 -17.78
C VAL A 166 2.60 -3.93 -18.07
N GLY A 167 2.17 -3.13 -17.08
CA GLY A 167 2.05 -1.69 -17.25
C GLY A 167 3.38 -1.05 -17.68
N TYR A 168 4.50 -1.44 -17.04
CA TYR A 168 5.84 -0.95 -17.40
C TYR A 168 6.23 -1.28 -18.84
N ILE A 169 5.97 -2.52 -19.28
CA ILE A 169 6.24 -2.96 -20.65
C ILE A 169 5.39 -2.17 -21.65
N GLU A 170 4.09 -2.03 -21.42
CA GLU A 170 3.18 -1.28 -22.28
C GLU A 170 3.58 0.20 -22.35
N GLY A 171 3.97 0.82 -21.23
CA GLY A 171 4.48 2.19 -21.20
C GLY A 171 5.77 2.36 -22.00
N ALA A 172 6.69 1.43 -21.89
CA ALA A 172 7.92 1.44 -22.65
C ALA A 172 7.67 1.29 -24.15
N GLN A 173 6.82 0.36 -24.55
CA GLN A 173 6.45 0.10 -25.95
C GLN A 173 5.60 1.24 -26.56
N PHE A 174 4.89 2.02 -25.73
CA PHE A 174 4.21 3.23 -26.18
C PHE A 174 5.20 4.27 -26.73
N VAL A 175 6.40 4.36 -26.15
CA VAL A 175 7.47 5.27 -26.61
C VAL A 175 8.24 4.67 -27.78
N ASN A 176 8.65 3.41 -27.66
CA ASN A 176 9.41 2.69 -28.69
C ASN A 176 8.87 1.25 -28.78
N PRO A 177 8.10 0.90 -29.85
CA PRO A 177 7.52 -0.44 -29.99
C PRO A 177 8.55 -1.58 -30.06
N ASP A 178 9.78 -1.29 -30.43
CA ASP A 178 10.86 -2.27 -30.57
C ASP A 178 11.73 -2.41 -29.32
N ILE A 179 11.41 -1.65 -28.25
CA ILE A 179 12.17 -1.68 -27.00
C ILE A 179 12.10 -3.05 -26.34
N LYS A 180 13.22 -3.53 -25.81
CA LYS A 180 13.29 -4.77 -25.05
C LYS A 180 13.23 -4.47 -23.55
N VAL A 181 12.33 -5.17 -22.86
CA VAL A 181 12.22 -5.10 -21.42
C VAL A 181 12.67 -6.44 -20.82
N LEU A 182 13.76 -6.41 -20.06
CA LEU A 182 14.25 -7.57 -19.32
C LEU A 182 13.53 -7.60 -17.98
N VAL A 183 12.77 -8.68 -17.72
CA VAL A 183 12.01 -8.85 -16.49
C VAL A 183 12.70 -9.89 -15.62
N SER A 184 12.98 -9.54 -14.37
CA SER A 184 13.56 -10.44 -13.36
C SER A 184 12.80 -10.31 -12.05
N TYR A 185 12.81 -11.38 -11.25
CA TYR A 185 12.14 -11.41 -9.95
C TYR A 185 13.11 -11.82 -8.85
N VAL A 186 13.08 -11.08 -7.75
CA VAL A 186 13.94 -11.30 -6.57
C VAL A 186 13.49 -12.55 -5.78
N GLY A 187 12.20 -12.88 -5.81
CA GLY A 187 11.60 -13.91 -4.96
C GLY A 187 11.31 -13.44 -3.52
N SER A 188 11.62 -12.16 -3.20
CA SER A 188 11.51 -11.59 -1.86
C SER A 188 11.19 -10.11 -1.93
N TYR A 189 10.53 -9.57 -0.90
CA TYR A 189 10.33 -8.12 -0.72
C TYR A 189 11.45 -7.43 0.07
N VAL A 190 12.37 -8.20 0.65
CA VAL A 190 13.39 -7.68 1.58
C VAL A 190 14.83 -8.08 1.24
N ASP A 191 15.04 -8.91 0.21
CA ASP A 191 16.37 -9.33 -0.22
C ASP A 191 16.99 -8.29 -1.16
N SER A 192 17.57 -7.26 -0.57
CA SER A 192 18.24 -6.18 -1.31
C SER A 192 19.53 -6.63 -2.01
N ALA A 193 20.17 -7.71 -1.53
CA ALA A 193 21.41 -8.23 -2.14
C ALA A 193 21.09 -8.86 -3.50
N THR A 194 20.12 -9.77 -3.56
CA THR A 194 19.63 -10.36 -4.83
C THR A 194 19.06 -9.30 -5.77
N ALA A 195 18.30 -8.32 -5.24
CA ALA A 195 17.77 -7.23 -6.07
C ALA A 195 18.89 -6.44 -6.75
N LYS A 196 19.97 -6.15 -6.03
CA LYS A 196 21.14 -5.45 -6.58
C LYS A 196 21.86 -6.27 -7.65
N GLU A 197 22.02 -7.59 -7.44
CA GLU A 197 22.65 -8.47 -8.43
C GLU A 197 21.85 -8.55 -9.74
N LEU A 198 20.52 -8.56 -9.66
CA LEU A 198 19.63 -8.58 -10.83
C LEU A 198 19.57 -7.25 -11.57
N ALA A 199 19.95 -6.14 -10.95
CA ALA A 199 19.91 -4.80 -11.52
C ALA A 199 21.23 -4.39 -12.21
N ILE A 200 22.26 -5.22 -12.17
CA ILE A 200 23.57 -5.02 -12.80
C ILE A 200 23.68 -5.83 -14.10
#